data_dcb12e47008fdee4b833e8be032b9315
#
_entry.id   dcb12e47008fdee4b833e8be032b9315
#
_cell.length_a   1.000
_cell.length_b   1.000
_cell.length_c   1.000
_cell.angle_alpha   90.00
_cell.angle_beta   90.00
_cell.angle_gamma   90.00
#
_symmetry.space_group_name_H-M   'P 1'
#
loop_
_entity.id
_entity.type
_entity.pdbx_description
1 polymer ?
#
loop_
_entity_poly.entity_id
_entity_poly.type
_entity_poly.pdbx_seq_one_letter_code
_entity_poly.pdbx_strand_id
1 'polypeptide(L)'
;MSDVRVLAFGVLRDALGPDATRITMPEGATVGDLLARIAEKHPNAALRGIAVSVNAEYANLSRVLRNDDEVGLLPPVSGGSGAASATGPLSKSADESAIVTALTREPIDEQRLVDAAKQGEDGAVVVFDGIVRNNSRGRQTLYLDYEAYQEMAAKQIEGLAREARNRFSVRHVTIVHRLGRLHVGETSVLIVVASAHRAQAYEASRWLIDTLKKTVPIWKKETFVDGAVWADGEPFPAGFAVEGADGASE
;
A
#
# COMPACT_ATOMS: atom_id res chain seq x y z
N MET A 1 -12.98 29.21 6.34
CA MET A 1 -13.25 28.20 5.31
C MET A 1 -11.93 27.62 4.88
N SER A 2 -11.81 26.31 4.72
CA SER A 2 -10.60 25.60 4.30
C SER A 2 -10.87 24.84 3.01
N ASP A 3 -10.09 25.08 1.97
CA ASP A 3 -10.17 24.33 0.72
C ASP A 3 -9.24 23.11 0.82
N VAL A 4 -9.79 21.91 0.69
CA VAL A 4 -9.04 20.67 0.72
C VAL A 4 -9.06 19.99 -0.64
N ARG A 5 -7.97 19.33 -0.98
CA ARG A 5 -7.82 18.56 -2.21
C ARG A 5 -8.08 17.08 -1.93
N VAL A 6 -9.13 16.53 -2.52
CA VAL A 6 -9.53 15.13 -2.31
C VAL A 6 -9.05 14.26 -3.49
N LEU A 7 -8.32 13.20 -3.19
CA LEU A 7 -7.87 12.17 -4.14
C LEU A 7 -8.62 10.87 -3.87
N ALA A 8 -9.18 10.27 -4.92
CA ALA A 8 -9.80 8.95 -4.85
C ALA A 8 -8.93 7.91 -5.55
N PHE A 9 -8.84 6.70 -4.96
CA PHE A 9 -8.03 5.61 -5.49
C PHE A 9 -8.86 4.35 -5.68
N GLY A 10 -8.37 3.42 -6.52
CA GLY A 10 -8.99 2.13 -6.78
C GLY A 10 -10.47 2.28 -7.18
N VAL A 11 -11.34 1.45 -6.58
CA VAL A 11 -12.79 1.46 -6.86
C VAL A 11 -13.46 2.82 -6.57
N LEU A 12 -12.95 3.63 -5.66
CA LEU A 12 -13.50 4.95 -5.36
C LEU A 12 -13.27 5.94 -6.51
N ARG A 13 -12.23 5.77 -7.29
CA ARG A 13 -11.95 6.57 -8.47
C ARG A 13 -13.02 6.41 -9.55
N ASP A 14 -13.58 5.21 -9.69
CA ASP A 14 -14.69 4.96 -10.64
C ASP A 14 -15.97 5.70 -10.21
N ALA A 15 -16.19 5.89 -8.90
CA ALA A 15 -17.38 6.57 -8.35
C ALA A 15 -17.24 8.10 -8.22
N LEU A 16 -16.04 8.59 -7.91
CA LEU A 16 -15.78 10.01 -7.58
C LEU A 16 -15.06 10.76 -8.72
N GLY A 17 -14.57 10.04 -9.72
CA GLY A 17 -13.80 10.58 -10.85
C GLY A 17 -12.29 10.40 -10.69
N PRO A 18 -11.56 10.48 -11.82
CA PRO A 18 -10.11 10.24 -11.86
C PRO A 18 -9.28 11.41 -11.33
N ASP A 19 -9.86 12.61 -11.28
CA ASP A 19 -9.15 13.83 -10.96
C ASP A 19 -9.33 14.21 -9.49
N ALA A 20 -8.34 14.93 -8.96
CA ALA A 20 -8.45 15.53 -7.64
C ALA A 20 -9.59 16.56 -7.60
N THR A 21 -10.48 16.43 -6.62
CA THR A 21 -11.60 17.37 -6.42
C THR A 21 -11.28 18.31 -5.28
N ARG A 22 -11.48 19.62 -5.47
CA ARG A 22 -11.42 20.59 -4.36
C ARG A 22 -12.77 20.70 -3.67
N ILE A 23 -12.75 20.62 -2.34
CA ILE A 23 -13.95 20.75 -1.49
C ILE A 23 -13.68 21.82 -0.44
N THR A 24 -14.56 22.84 -0.42
CA THR A 24 -14.52 23.89 0.62
C THR A 24 -15.23 23.37 1.86
N MET A 25 -14.54 23.37 2.99
CA MET A 25 -15.06 22.96 4.30
C MET A 25 -15.14 24.14 5.27
N PRO A 26 -16.04 24.09 6.27
CA PRO A 26 -16.02 25.05 7.37
C PRO A 26 -14.68 25.02 8.11
N GLU A 27 -14.32 26.12 8.75
CA GLU A 27 -13.15 26.17 9.64
C GLU A 27 -13.34 25.19 10.82
N GLY A 28 -12.31 24.42 11.13
CA GLY A 28 -12.36 23.39 12.17
C GLY A 28 -13.02 22.08 11.75
N ALA A 29 -13.47 21.95 10.49
CA ALA A 29 -14.04 20.70 9.99
C ALA A 29 -13.00 19.55 10.04
N THR A 30 -13.49 18.34 10.29
CA THR A 30 -12.69 17.14 10.44
C THR A 30 -12.73 16.27 9.17
N VAL A 31 -11.90 15.24 9.14
CA VAL A 31 -11.96 14.17 8.11
C VAL A 31 -13.36 13.53 8.10
N GLY A 32 -13.97 13.31 9.29
CA GLY A 32 -15.33 12.76 9.38
C GLY A 32 -16.38 13.65 8.70
N ASP A 33 -16.31 14.98 8.91
CA ASP A 33 -17.22 15.94 8.28
C ASP A 33 -17.05 15.95 6.74
N LEU A 34 -15.81 15.80 6.26
CA LEU A 34 -15.53 15.69 4.83
C LEU A 34 -16.15 14.43 4.24
N LEU A 35 -15.99 13.27 4.90
CA LEU A 35 -16.59 12.00 4.44
C LEU A 35 -18.11 12.07 4.42
N ALA A 36 -18.75 12.65 5.44
CA ALA A 36 -20.20 12.86 5.47
C ALA A 36 -20.65 13.69 4.26
N ARG A 37 -19.96 14.78 3.96
CA ARG A 37 -20.24 15.64 2.81
C ARG A 37 -20.05 14.95 1.46
N ILE A 38 -19.04 14.07 1.35
CA ILE A 38 -18.84 13.25 0.14
C ILE A 38 -19.97 12.23 0.01
N ALA A 39 -20.38 11.55 1.10
CA ALA A 39 -21.45 10.58 1.09
C ALA A 39 -22.81 11.20 0.65
N GLU A 40 -23.10 12.44 1.07
CA GLU A 40 -24.30 13.17 0.64
C GLU A 40 -24.32 13.41 -0.89
N LYS A 41 -23.17 13.77 -1.46
CA LYS A 41 -23.05 14.07 -2.90
C LYS A 41 -22.92 12.82 -3.76
N HIS A 42 -22.35 11.77 -3.22
CA HIS A 42 -22.03 10.51 -3.92
C HIS A 42 -22.54 9.31 -3.11
N PRO A 43 -23.88 9.10 -3.01
CA PRO A 43 -24.45 8.05 -2.17
C PRO A 43 -24.04 6.63 -2.59
N ASN A 44 -23.56 6.46 -3.82
CA ASN A 44 -23.07 5.18 -4.35
C ASN A 44 -21.58 4.93 -4.09
N ALA A 45 -20.85 5.91 -3.52
CA ALA A 45 -19.46 5.71 -3.18
C ALA A 45 -19.31 4.78 -1.96
N ALA A 46 -18.57 3.70 -2.11
CA ALA A 46 -18.32 2.72 -1.05
C ALA A 46 -17.31 3.28 -0.02
N LEU A 47 -17.77 4.17 0.86
CA LEU A 47 -16.92 4.81 1.88
C LEU A 47 -16.76 3.99 3.17
N ARG A 48 -17.33 2.78 3.25
CA ARG A 48 -17.15 1.88 4.40
C ARG A 48 -15.86 1.09 4.27
N GLY A 49 -15.12 0.96 5.38
CA GLY A 49 -13.90 0.16 5.43
C GLY A 49 -12.71 0.78 4.69
N ILE A 50 -12.84 2.05 4.25
CA ILE A 50 -11.71 2.77 3.67
C ILE A 50 -10.77 3.29 4.76
N ALA A 51 -9.51 3.51 4.42
CA ALA A 51 -8.63 4.36 5.20
C ALA A 51 -8.59 5.77 4.58
N VAL A 52 -8.22 6.75 5.40
CA VAL A 52 -8.04 8.12 4.94
C VAL A 52 -6.62 8.57 5.24
N SER A 53 -6.02 9.28 4.30
CA SER A 53 -4.75 9.97 4.53
C SER A 53 -4.93 11.48 4.44
N VAL A 54 -4.11 12.21 5.20
CA VAL A 54 -3.94 13.66 5.07
C VAL A 54 -2.46 13.93 4.84
N ASN A 55 -2.11 14.56 3.72
CA ASN A 55 -0.74 14.85 3.33
C ASN A 55 0.17 13.59 3.30
N ALA A 56 -0.35 12.51 2.69
CA ALA A 56 0.34 11.22 2.56
C ALA A 56 0.68 10.53 3.90
N GLU A 57 -0.10 10.81 4.96
CA GLU A 57 -0.04 10.11 6.25
C GLU A 57 -1.43 9.63 6.64
N TYR A 58 -1.56 8.43 7.22
CA TYR A 58 -2.85 7.95 7.70
C TYR A 58 -3.44 8.88 8.74
N ALA A 59 -4.73 9.15 8.63
CA ALA A 59 -5.46 10.04 9.50
C ALA A 59 -6.74 9.38 10.05
N ASN A 60 -7.08 9.70 11.30
CA ASN A 60 -8.36 9.31 11.90
C ASN A 60 -9.47 10.32 11.57
N LEU A 61 -10.72 9.95 11.85
CA LEU A 61 -11.89 10.79 11.57
C LEU A 61 -11.90 12.12 12.30
N SER A 62 -11.25 12.22 13.47
CA SER A 62 -11.19 13.44 14.30
C SER A 62 -10.08 14.40 13.86
N ARG A 63 -9.26 14.04 12.88
CA ARG A 63 -8.23 14.93 12.33
C ARG A 63 -8.88 16.19 11.75
N VAL A 64 -8.53 17.35 12.29
CA VAL A 64 -8.98 18.65 11.79
C VAL A 64 -8.26 18.97 10.49
N LEU A 65 -9.03 19.35 9.47
CA LEU A 65 -8.54 19.72 8.14
C LEU A 65 -8.12 21.19 8.11
N ARG A 66 -7.03 21.44 7.41
CA ARG A 66 -6.49 22.79 7.17
C ARG A 66 -6.61 23.17 5.70
N ASN A 67 -6.43 24.45 5.43
CA ASN A 67 -6.39 24.91 4.04
C ASN A 67 -5.26 24.24 3.27
N ASP A 68 -5.54 23.85 2.01
CA ASP A 68 -4.64 23.13 1.11
C ASP A 68 -4.21 21.71 1.55
N ASP A 69 -4.83 21.13 2.60
CA ASP A 69 -4.60 19.72 2.90
C ASP A 69 -5.00 18.83 1.72
N GLU A 70 -4.15 17.84 1.44
CA GLU A 70 -4.45 16.77 0.49
C GLU A 70 -5.02 15.57 1.24
N VAL A 71 -6.24 15.19 0.91
CA VAL A 71 -6.95 14.07 1.55
C VAL A 71 -7.08 12.92 0.57
N GLY A 72 -6.43 11.79 0.85
CA GLY A 72 -6.53 10.55 0.07
C GLY A 72 -7.62 9.64 0.63
N LEU A 73 -8.56 9.20 -0.22
CA LEU A 73 -9.56 8.18 0.08
C LEU A 73 -9.04 6.83 -0.42
N LEU A 74 -8.68 5.96 0.51
CA LEU A 74 -7.95 4.73 0.26
C LEU A 74 -8.87 3.52 0.47
N PRO A 75 -9.42 2.89 -0.59
CA PRO A 75 -10.14 1.63 -0.44
C PRO A 75 -9.20 0.54 0.06
N PRO A 76 -9.73 -0.59 0.60
CA PRO A 76 -8.91 -1.72 1.04
C PRO A 76 -7.86 -2.11 0.00
N VAL A 77 -6.61 -2.31 0.45
CA VAL A 77 -5.47 -2.61 -0.43
C VAL A 77 -5.47 -4.07 -0.87
N SER A 78 -4.99 -4.36 -2.08
CA SER A 78 -5.02 -5.71 -2.66
C SER A 78 -3.97 -6.61 -2.00
N GLY A 79 -4.35 -7.42 -1.01
CA GLY A 79 -3.43 -8.29 -0.26
C GLY A 79 -3.99 -9.65 0.15
N GLY A 80 -3.18 -10.51 0.72
CA GLY A 80 -3.52 -11.87 1.16
C GLY A 80 -3.62 -11.98 2.70
N SER A 81 -4.44 -12.94 3.20
CA SER A 81 -4.83 -13.11 4.60
C SER A 81 -3.69 -13.43 5.58
N GLY A 82 -3.63 -12.75 6.70
CA GLY A 82 -2.73 -13.05 7.82
C GLY A 82 -2.53 -11.87 8.78
N ALA A 83 -2.86 -12.03 10.06
CA ALA A 83 -2.74 -10.97 11.07
C ALA A 83 -1.30 -10.75 11.54
N ALA A 84 -0.84 -9.49 11.54
CA ALA A 84 0.33 -9.08 12.30
C ALA A 84 0.15 -7.67 12.85
N SER A 85 0.36 -7.53 14.15
CA SER A 85 0.34 -6.27 14.89
C SER A 85 1.75 -5.69 14.92
N ALA A 86 1.93 -4.42 14.56
CA ALA A 86 3.21 -3.75 14.61
C ALA A 86 3.13 -2.47 15.44
N THR A 87 3.80 -2.48 16.59
CA THR A 87 4.13 -1.28 17.38
C THR A 87 5.51 -1.45 18.00
N GLY A 88 6.46 -0.57 17.64
CA GLY A 88 7.75 -0.45 18.30
C GLY A 88 8.51 0.80 17.83
N PRO A 89 9.27 1.50 18.72
CA PRO A 89 9.90 2.78 18.40
C PRO A 89 11.15 2.62 17.54
N LEU A 90 11.31 3.54 16.59
CA LEU A 90 12.44 3.64 15.68
C LEU A 90 13.72 4.10 16.39
N SER A 91 14.79 3.33 16.33
CA SER A 91 16.13 3.75 16.71
C SER A 91 16.91 4.17 15.46
N LYS A 92 17.59 5.34 15.54
CA LYS A 92 18.43 5.88 14.47
C LYS A 92 19.79 5.20 14.47
N SER A 93 20.15 4.62 13.37
CA SER A 93 21.45 4.52 12.64
C SER A 93 21.50 3.22 11.85
N ALA A 94 21.17 3.29 10.58
CA ALA A 94 21.43 2.22 9.64
C ALA A 94 22.06 2.84 8.39
N ASP A 95 23.09 2.20 7.90
CA ASP A 95 23.77 2.53 6.66
C ASP A 95 22.74 2.61 5.52
N GLU A 96 22.55 3.80 4.93
CA GLU A 96 21.56 4.04 3.86
C GLU A 96 21.82 3.19 2.61
N SER A 97 23.07 2.72 2.41
CA SER A 97 23.44 1.83 1.29
C SER A 97 22.81 0.43 1.38
N ALA A 98 22.29 0.05 2.54
CA ALA A 98 21.73 -1.26 2.80
C ALA A 98 20.20 -1.35 2.58
N ILE A 99 19.55 -0.28 2.12
CA ILE A 99 18.14 -0.24 1.76
C ILE A 99 17.99 0.25 0.32
N VAL A 100 17.30 -0.55 -0.51
CA VAL A 100 16.95 -0.19 -1.88
C VAL A 100 15.44 -0.31 -2.03
N THR A 101 14.76 0.82 -2.26
CA THR A 101 13.31 0.81 -2.46
C THR A 101 12.94 1.61 -3.69
N ALA A 102 11.97 1.10 -4.48
CA ALA A 102 11.50 1.79 -5.67
C ALA A 102 10.05 1.41 -6.03
N LEU A 103 9.35 2.38 -6.61
CA LEU A 103 8.18 2.17 -7.46
C LEU A 103 8.62 2.41 -8.90
N THR A 104 8.35 1.48 -9.82
CA THR A 104 8.78 1.57 -11.21
C THR A 104 7.65 1.21 -12.17
N ARG A 105 7.70 1.69 -13.40
CA ARG A 105 6.85 1.21 -14.50
C ARG A 105 7.61 0.29 -15.45
N GLU A 106 8.92 0.28 -15.34
CA GLU A 106 9.80 -0.60 -16.13
C GLU A 106 9.86 -2.00 -15.54
N PRO A 107 10.14 -3.02 -16.34
CA PRO A 107 10.41 -4.37 -15.86
C PRO A 107 11.49 -4.39 -14.78
N ILE A 108 11.28 -5.22 -13.75
CA ILE A 108 12.23 -5.36 -12.65
C ILE A 108 13.37 -6.26 -13.10
N ASP A 109 14.61 -5.75 -13.02
CA ASP A 109 15.83 -6.54 -13.27
C ASP A 109 16.22 -7.27 -11.97
N GLU A 110 15.65 -8.47 -11.81
CA GLU A 110 15.81 -9.29 -10.61
C GLU A 110 17.28 -9.68 -10.39
N GLN A 111 17.96 -10.13 -11.45
CA GLN A 111 19.33 -10.59 -11.33
C GLN A 111 20.27 -9.48 -10.84
N ARG A 112 20.13 -8.29 -11.38
CA ARG A 112 20.89 -7.11 -10.96
C ARG A 112 20.65 -6.78 -9.50
N LEU A 113 19.39 -6.79 -9.03
CA LEU A 113 19.04 -6.46 -7.66
C LEU A 113 19.53 -7.52 -6.67
N VAL A 114 19.44 -8.80 -7.05
CA VAL A 114 19.95 -9.92 -6.23
C VAL A 114 21.47 -9.85 -6.11
N ASP A 115 22.19 -9.58 -7.22
CA ASP A 115 23.64 -9.51 -7.20
C ASP A 115 24.14 -8.28 -6.42
N ALA A 116 23.44 -7.15 -6.54
CA ALA A 116 23.74 -5.94 -5.76
C ALA A 116 23.52 -6.12 -4.24
N ALA A 117 22.61 -7.02 -3.86
CA ALA A 117 22.32 -7.28 -2.44
C ALA A 117 23.39 -8.14 -1.74
N LYS A 118 24.16 -8.95 -2.48
CA LYS A 118 25.12 -9.92 -1.93
C LYS A 118 26.38 -9.26 -1.43
N GLN A 119 26.84 -9.65 -0.24
CA GLN A 119 28.16 -9.29 0.30
C GLN A 119 28.83 -10.50 0.96
N GLY A 120 30.14 -10.39 1.21
CA GLY A 120 30.95 -11.51 1.74
C GLY A 120 30.58 -11.98 3.15
N GLU A 121 29.85 -11.17 3.89
CA GLU A 121 29.37 -11.48 5.25
C GLU A 121 27.99 -12.16 5.27
N ASP A 122 27.31 -12.26 4.12
CA ASP A 122 26.00 -12.87 4.04
C ASP A 122 26.10 -14.40 3.96
N GLY A 123 25.42 -15.07 4.87
CA GLY A 123 25.20 -16.52 4.79
C GLY A 123 23.92 -16.92 4.07
N ALA A 124 23.04 -15.97 3.80
CA ALA A 124 21.76 -16.20 3.11
C ALA A 124 21.26 -14.96 2.38
N VAL A 125 20.73 -15.17 1.17
CA VAL A 125 19.91 -14.20 0.43
C VAL A 125 18.59 -14.88 0.11
N VAL A 126 17.48 -14.27 0.58
CA VAL A 126 16.11 -14.72 0.29
C VAL A 126 15.49 -13.76 -0.71
N VAL A 127 14.94 -14.32 -1.78
CA VAL A 127 14.23 -13.58 -2.83
C VAL A 127 12.77 -13.99 -2.79
N PHE A 128 11.87 -13.01 -2.67
CA PHE A 128 10.46 -13.17 -2.92
C PHE A 128 10.13 -12.47 -4.23
N ASP A 129 9.73 -13.24 -5.22
CA ASP A 129 9.26 -12.75 -6.50
C ASP A 129 7.74 -12.96 -6.60
N GLY A 130 7.01 -11.85 -6.60
CA GLY A 130 5.55 -11.83 -6.76
C GLY A 130 5.16 -11.64 -8.21
N ILE A 131 4.79 -12.73 -8.88
CA ILE A 131 4.45 -12.76 -10.32
C ILE A 131 2.95 -12.71 -10.58
N VAL A 132 2.58 -12.24 -11.77
CA VAL A 132 1.19 -12.23 -12.26
C VAL A 132 0.79 -13.64 -12.68
N ARG A 133 -0.25 -14.19 -12.04
CA ARG A 133 -0.78 -15.52 -12.34
C ARG A 133 -1.76 -15.50 -13.50
N ASN A 134 -1.86 -16.61 -14.23
CA ASN A 134 -2.81 -16.77 -15.34
C ASN A 134 -4.26 -17.00 -14.89
N ASN A 135 -4.51 -17.14 -13.60
CA ASN A 135 -5.86 -17.33 -13.07
C ASN A 135 -6.01 -16.71 -11.68
N SER A 136 -7.21 -16.22 -11.42
CA SER A 136 -7.64 -15.70 -10.11
C SER A 136 -9.08 -16.14 -9.87
N ARG A 137 -9.34 -16.83 -8.74
CA ARG A 137 -10.69 -17.31 -8.37
C ARG A 137 -11.40 -18.08 -9.48
N GLY A 138 -10.68 -18.95 -10.19
CA GLY A 138 -11.24 -19.75 -11.27
C GLY A 138 -11.47 -19.02 -12.60
N ARG A 139 -11.14 -17.72 -12.68
CA ARG A 139 -11.23 -16.92 -13.92
C ARG A 139 -9.85 -16.79 -14.56
N GLN A 140 -9.80 -16.85 -15.89
CA GLN A 140 -8.58 -16.67 -16.65
C GLN A 140 -8.18 -15.19 -16.68
N THR A 141 -7.01 -14.88 -16.10
CA THR A 141 -6.43 -13.54 -16.08
C THR A 141 -5.69 -13.26 -17.38
N LEU A 142 -5.94 -12.11 -17.99
CA LEU A 142 -5.21 -11.62 -19.17
C LEU A 142 -4.04 -10.73 -18.75
N TYR A 143 -4.29 -9.77 -17.88
CA TYR A 143 -3.29 -8.87 -17.31
C TYR A 143 -3.81 -8.20 -16.05
N LEU A 144 -2.91 -7.58 -15.30
CA LEU A 144 -3.21 -6.74 -14.15
C LEU A 144 -2.77 -5.30 -14.44
N ASP A 145 -3.55 -4.32 -14.01
CA ASP A 145 -3.14 -2.92 -13.95
C ASP A 145 -2.95 -2.53 -12.48
N TYR A 146 -1.71 -2.17 -12.09
CA TYR A 146 -1.37 -1.73 -10.74
C TYR A 146 -1.38 -0.21 -10.64
N GLU A 147 -2.10 0.32 -9.66
CA GLU A 147 -2.13 1.74 -9.29
C GLU A 147 -1.62 1.93 -7.87
N ALA A 148 -1.03 3.10 -7.58
CA ALA A 148 -0.56 3.45 -6.24
C ALA A 148 -0.78 4.94 -5.94
N TYR A 149 -0.99 5.26 -4.67
CA TYR A 149 -0.71 6.60 -4.17
C TYR A 149 0.80 6.72 -3.97
N GLN A 150 1.51 7.12 -5.04
CA GLN A 150 2.96 6.93 -5.17
C GLN A 150 3.75 7.58 -4.04
N GLU A 151 3.39 8.81 -3.64
CA GLU A 151 4.09 9.52 -2.57
C GLU A 151 4.01 8.75 -1.24
N MET A 152 2.80 8.35 -0.85
CA MET A 152 2.58 7.61 0.39
C MET A 152 3.16 6.19 0.31
N ALA A 153 2.99 5.51 -0.82
CA ALA A 153 3.52 4.15 -1.03
C ALA A 153 5.05 4.11 -0.93
N ALA A 154 5.75 5.08 -1.52
CA ALA A 154 7.20 5.17 -1.45
C ALA A 154 7.69 5.37 0.00
N LYS A 155 7.09 6.31 0.75
CA LYS A 155 7.40 6.53 2.17
C LYS A 155 7.18 5.26 3.01
N GLN A 156 6.09 4.55 2.77
CA GLN A 156 5.76 3.35 3.52
C GLN A 156 6.67 2.17 3.20
N ILE A 157 6.98 1.94 1.93
CA ILE A 157 7.92 0.88 1.53
C ILE A 157 9.30 1.12 2.16
N GLU A 158 9.77 2.36 2.19
CA GLU A 158 11.03 2.72 2.84
C GLU A 158 10.97 2.48 4.36
N GLY A 159 9.86 2.88 5.00
CA GLY A 159 9.61 2.62 6.42
C GLY A 159 9.63 1.12 6.76
N LEU A 160 8.96 0.30 5.95
CA LEU A 160 8.96 -1.17 6.11
C LEU A 160 10.36 -1.77 5.96
N ALA A 161 11.16 -1.31 4.99
CA ALA A 161 12.52 -1.80 4.82
C ALA A 161 13.40 -1.47 6.04
N ARG A 162 13.29 -0.26 6.59
CA ARG A 162 13.99 0.14 7.82
C ARG A 162 13.53 -0.66 9.03
N GLU A 163 12.22 -0.86 9.20
CA GLU A 163 11.66 -1.66 10.28
C GLU A 163 12.13 -3.12 10.21
N ALA A 164 12.10 -3.72 9.02
CA ALA A 164 12.58 -5.10 8.84
C ALA A 164 14.05 -5.26 9.23
N ARG A 165 14.91 -4.35 8.84
CA ARG A 165 16.33 -4.37 9.21
C ARG A 165 16.53 -4.35 10.73
N ASN A 166 15.81 -3.47 11.41
CA ASN A 166 15.92 -3.33 12.86
C ASN A 166 15.33 -4.54 13.61
N ARG A 167 14.13 -4.98 13.17
CA ARG A 167 13.37 -6.04 13.84
C ARG A 167 14.00 -7.41 13.71
N PHE A 168 14.53 -7.73 12.53
CA PHE A 168 15.07 -9.06 12.21
C PHE A 168 16.59 -9.09 12.15
N SER A 169 17.25 -7.94 12.39
CA SER A 169 18.72 -7.83 12.33
C SER A 169 19.29 -8.32 10.99
N VAL A 170 18.63 -7.99 9.89
CA VAL A 170 19.10 -8.30 8.54
C VAL A 170 19.97 -7.16 7.99
N ARG A 171 20.99 -7.50 7.19
CA ARG A 171 21.95 -6.52 6.68
C ARG A 171 21.35 -5.67 5.57
N HIS A 172 20.66 -6.28 4.61
CA HIS A 172 20.17 -5.60 3.41
C HIS A 172 18.71 -5.95 3.13
N VAL A 173 17.95 -4.95 2.67
CA VAL A 173 16.57 -5.11 2.20
C VAL A 173 16.39 -4.33 0.91
N THR A 174 15.98 -5.02 -0.13
CA THR A 174 15.47 -4.42 -1.38
C THR A 174 13.97 -4.67 -1.49
N ILE A 175 13.19 -3.63 -1.81
CA ILE A 175 11.76 -3.74 -2.13
C ILE A 175 11.50 -2.92 -3.39
N VAL A 176 11.16 -3.56 -4.49
CA VAL A 176 10.76 -2.89 -5.74
C VAL A 176 9.37 -3.35 -6.14
N HIS A 177 8.45 -2.41 -6.34
CA HIS A 177 7.11 -2.71 -6.84
C HIS A 177 6.87 -2.07 -8.19
N ARG A 178 6.35 -2.85 -9.15
CA ARG A 178 6.03 -2.37 -10.49
C ARG A 178 4.58 -1.90 -10.58
N LEU A 179 4.36 -0.77 -11.24
CA LEU A 179 3.07 -0.13 -11.48
C LEU A 179 2.71 -0.17 -12.96
N GLY A 180 1.43 0.07 -13.27
CA GLY A 180 0.89 0.01 -14.61
C GLY A 180 0.52 -1.41 -15.02
N ARG A 181 0.51 -1.67 -16.34
CA ARG A 181 0.09 -2.97 -16.89
C ARG A 181 1.18 -4.01 -16.80
N LEU A 182 0.82 -5.18 -16.26
CA LEU A 182 1.65 -6.35 -16.19
C LEU A 182 0.92 -7.57 -16.77
N HIS A 183 1.62 -8.30 -17.63
CA HIS A 183 1.11 -9.54 -18.22
C HIS A 183 1.42 -10.75 -17.34
N VAL A 184 0.75 -11.85 -17.63
CA VAL A 184 0.98 -13.15 -16.96
C VAL A 184 2.46 -13.52 -17.03
N GLY A 185 3.02 -13.90 -15.87
CA GLY A 185 4.44 -14.27 -15.71
C GLY A 185 5.37 -13.09 -15.39
N GLU A 186 4.92 -11.84 -15.52
CA GLU A 186 5.76 -10.69 -15.18
C GLU A 186 5.81 -10.45 -13.66
N THR A 187 6.96 -10.00 -13.17
CA THR A 187 7.21 -9.64 -11.78
C THR A 187 6.51 -8.34 -11.42
N SER A 188 5.66 -8.38 -10.40
CA SER A 188 4.95 -7.22 -9.86
C SER A 188 5.64 -6.61 -8.64
N VAL A 189 6.24 -7.44 -7.81
CA VAL A 189 6.98 -7.02 -6.62
C VAL A 189 8.16 -7.95 -6.39
N LEU A 190 9.33 -7.37 -6.16
CA LEU A 190 10.54 -8.08 -5.77
C LEU A 190 10.97 -7.65 -4.38
N ILE A 191 11.20 -8.61 -3.49
CA ILE A 191 11.80 -8.38 -2.17
C ILE A 191 13.06 -9.23 -2.08
N VAL A 192 14.20 -8.59 -1.79
CA VAL A 192 15.48 -9.27 -1.58
C VAL A 192 15.96 -8.96 -0.16
N VAL A 193 16.23 -9.98 0.63
CA VAL A 193 16.75 -9.85 1.99
C VAL A 193 18.05 -10.60 2.11
N ALA A 194 19.15 -9.90 2.45
CA ALA A 194 20.43 -10.51 2.73
C ALA A 194 20.77 -10.42 4.23
N SER A 195 21.28 -11.52 4.77
CA SER A 195 21.58 -11.68 6.19
C SER A 195 22.68 -12.72 6.43
N ALA A 196 23.38 -12.61 7.54
CA ALA A 196 24.35 -13.63 7.98
C ALA A 196 23.70 -15.01 8.19
N HIS A 197 22.41 -15.06 8.55
CA HIS A 197 21.72 -16.32 8.85
C HIS A 197 20.35 -16.39 8.14
N ARG A 198 20.02 -17.59 7.64
CA ARG A 198 18.80 -17.84 6.88
C ARG A 198 17.49 -17.60 7.64
N ALA A 199 17.45 -17.86 8.94
CA ALA A 199 16.22 -17.73 9.74
C ALA A 199 15.70 -16.28 9.69
N GLN A 200 16.55 -15.32 9.98
CA GLN A 200 16.21 -13.89 9.94
C GLN A 200 15.80 -13.43 8.54
N ALA A 201 16.49 -13.94 7.50
CA ALA A 201 16.17 -13.58 6.11
C ALA A 201 14.76 -14.07 5.71
N TYR A 202 14.38 -15.30 6.06
CA TYR A 202 13.03 -15.84 5.80
C TYR A 202 11.95 -15.12 6.59
N GLU A 203 12.17 -14.87 7.88
CA GLU A 203 11.21 -14.17 8.74
C GLU A 203 10.98 -12.74 8.24
N ALA A 204 12.06 -12.02 7.92
CA ALA A 204 11.98 -10.67 7.38
C ALA A 204 11.25 -10.63 6.03
N SER A 205 11.59 -11.54 5.10
CA SER A 205 10.97 -11.59 3.78
C SER A 205 9.47 -11.84 3.87
N ARG A 206 9.05 -12.81 4.69
CA ARG A 206 7.63 -13.09 4.94
C ARG A 206 6.92 -11.90 5.55
N TRP A 207 7.48 -11.33 6.62
CA TRP A 207 6.88 -10.18 7.29
C TRP A 207 6.74 -8.98 6.35
N LEU A 208 7.75 -8.71 5.51
CA LEU A 208 7.74 -7.63 4.54
C LEU A 208 6.58 -7.75 3.56
N ILE A 209 6.43 -8.91 2.90
CA ILE A 209 5.36 -9.07 1.92
C ILE A 209 3.97 -9.06 2.58
N ASP A 210 3.82 -9.70 3.74
CA ASP A 210 2.56 -9.74 4.47
C ASP A 210 2.13 -8.35 4.96
N THR A 211 3.08 -7.50 5.38
CA THR A 211 2.81 -6.14 5.83
C THR A 211 2.59 -5.19 4.66
N LEU A 212 3.44 -5.27 3.63
CA LEU A 212 3.30 -4.46 2.41
C LEU A 212 1.90 -4.58 1.82
N LYS A 213 1.39 -5.79 1.70
CA LYS A 213 0.06 -6.06 1.14
C LYS A 213 -1.10 -5.51 1.97
N LYS A 214 -0.89 -5.18 3.23
CA LYS A 214 -1.93 -4.67 4.14
C LYS A 214 -1.87 -3.17 4.34
N THR A 215 -0.69 -2.58 4.22
CA THR A 215 -0.48 -1.19 4.64
C THR A 215 -0.08 -0.26 3.50
N VAL A 216 0.58 -0.77 2.46
CA VAL A 216 1.04 0.09 1.36
C VAL A 216 -0.11 0.33 0.39
N PRO A 217 -0.44 1.61 0.07
CA PRO A 217 -1.59 1.96 -0.77
C PRO A 217 -1.29 1.67 -2.25
N ILE A 218 -1.38 0.40 -2.60
CA ILE A 218 -1.26 -0.15 -3.96
C ILE A 218 -2.49 -0.99 -4.25
N TRP A 219 -3.13 -0.73 -5.37
CA TRP A 219 -4.33 -1.44 -5.84
C TRP A 219 -4.06 -2.12 -7.17
N LYS A 220 -4.79 -3.19 -7.46
CA LYS A 220 -4.75 -3.87 -8.75
C LYS A 220 -6.14 -4.02 -9.33
N LYS A 221 -6.27 -3.70 -10.60
CA LYS A 221 -7.43 -4.02 -11.43
C LYS A 221 -7.11 -5.26 -12.24
N GLU A 222 -7.89 -6.32 -12.07
CA GLU A 222 -7.71 -7.59 -12.76
C GLU A 222 -8.56 -7.58 -14.02
N THR A 223 -7.95 -7.83 -15.17
CA THR A 223 -8.67 -7.99 -16.45
C THR A 223 -8.69 -9.45 -16.83
N PHE A 224 -9.90 -9.97 -16.98
CA PHE A 224 -10.20 -11.34 -17.36
C PHE A 224 -10.78 -11.38 -18.79
N VAL A 225 -10.93 -12.58 -19.34
CA VAL A 225 -11.56 -12.77 -20.65
C VAL A 225 -13.01 -12.22 -20.69
N ASP A 226 -13.70 -12.28 -19.55
CA ASP A 226 -15.10 -11.90 -19.37
C ASP A 226 -15.32 -10.51 -18.71
N GLY A 227 -14.29 -9.70 -18.63
CA GLY A 227 -14.35 -8.33 -18.09
C GLY A 227 -13.26 -7.98 -17.09
N ALA A 228 -13.28 -6.75 -16.59
CA ALA A 228 -12.31 -6.25 -15.64
C ALA A 228 -12.97 -5.92 -14.29
N VAL A 229 -12.28 -6.23 -13.18
CA VAL A 229 -12.70 -5.89 -11.83
C VAL A 229 -11.54 -5.42 -10.98
N TRP A 230 -11.78 -4.48 -10.06
CA TRP A 230 -10.85 -4.20 -9.00
C TRP A 230 -10.75 -5.43 -8.09
N ALA A 231 -9.54 -5.84 -7.76
CA ALA A 231 -9.37 -6.94 -6.81
C ALA A 231 -9.91 -6.49 -5.45
N ASP A 232 -10.65 -7.39 -4.77
CA ASP A 232 -11.05 -7.16 -3.40
C ASP A 232 -9.80 -6.94 -2.56
N GLY A 233 -9.78 -5.81 -1.85
CA GLY A 233 -8.72 -5.49 -0.92
C GLY A 233 -8.92 -6.20 0.41
N GLU A 234 -7.83 -6.38 1.16
CA GLU A 234 -7.93 -6.72 2.57
C GLU A 234 -8.29 -5.50 3.38
N PRO A 235 -9.09 -5.66 4.45
CA PRO A 235 -9.37 -4.56 5.36
C PRO A 235 -8.06 -4.05 5.97
N PHE A 236 -7.97 -2.75 6.15
CA PHE A 236 -6.84 -2.14 6.84
C PHE A 236 -6.73 -2.66 8.28
N PRO A 237 -5.53 -2.72 8.86
CA PRO A 237 -5.36 -3.02 10.27
C PRO A 237 -6.21 -2.08 11.14
N ALA A 238 -6.61 -2.55 12.33
CA ALA A 238 -7.35 -1.75 13.29
C ALA A 238 -6.62 -0.41 13.56
N GLY A 239 -7.39 0.68 13.54
CA GLY A 239 -6.87 2.05 13.70
C GLY A 239 -6.59 2.81 12.39
N PHE A 240 -6.58 2.14 11.24
CA PHE A 240 -6.45 2.78 9.92
C PHE A 240 -7.77 2.88 9.15
N ALA A 241 -8.67 1.92 9.35
CA ALA A 241 -9.96 1.92 8.68
C ALA A 241 -10.95 2.88 9.34
N VAL A 242 -11.77 3.53 8.52
CA VAL A 242 -12.98 4.23 8.96
C VAL A 242 -13.97 3.17 9.41
N GLU A 243 -14.14 2.99 10.72
CA GLU A 243 -15.22 2.18 11.27
C GLU A 243 -16.54 2.85 10.88
N GLY A 244 -17.44 2.07 10.27
CA GLY A 244 -18.78 2.56 10.01
C GLY A 244 -19.42 2.95 11.34
N ALA A 245 -20.01 4.13 11.44
CA ALA A 245 -20.92 4.46 12.51
C ALA A 245 -22.10 3.47 12.43
N ASP A 246 -22.00 2.34 13.14
CA ASP A 246 -23.16 1.54 13.47
C ASP A 246 -24.00 2.39 14.41
N GLY A 247 -24.89 3.16 13.76
CA GLY A 247 -25.96 3.84 14.44
C GLY A 247 -26.75 2.81 15.23
N ALA A 248 -26.87 3.08 16.49
CA ALA A 248 -27.82 2.48 17.39
C ALA A 248 -29.07 1.97 16.66
N SER A 249 -29.34 0.68 16.82
CA SER A 249 -30.66 0.12 16.66
C SER A 249 -30.92 -0.72 17.90
N GLU A 250 -31.76 -0.17 18.74
CA GLU A 250 -32.54 -0.92 19.73
C GLU A 250 -33.28 -2.07 19.04
#